data_06e1177bb380174318e1168733ddfd52
#
_entry.id   06e1177bb380174318e1168733ddfd52
#
_cell.length_a   1.000
_cell.length_b   1.000
_cell.length_c   1.000
_cell.angle_alpha   90.00
_cell.angle_beta   90.00
_cell.angle_gamma   90.00
#
_symmetry.space_group_name_H-M   'P 1'
#
loop_
_entity.id
_entity.type
_entity.pdbx_description
1 polymer ?
#
loop_
_entity_poly.entity_id
_entity_poly.type
_entity_poly.pdbx_seq_one_letter_code
_entity_poly.pdbx_strand_id
1 'polypeptide(L)'
;MNRITVEIRRRPSGATPMPRPSHLSPDNILRFLQVRSEPASASEIVEGLHLKKTDNRPLFKMLSKLRKRGAIEELPGGRYRLPSRKSEREGTRQQQPRDAIRPRQRSGLADHDEIKGRLVLHHDGYGFVVPDSPMPQLDGDVFIPRDGIQDAMHGDHVLAKIQRLGGVTGAQRAEGRITRILGRAHPTVVGLFRYGPQQNVVLPYDARIQHQVVIPRGNELTPGLWKKLGFSGADETSLRLRRIPRLDELDGAVVDVELLRYPQGGASATGRVIEILGRPGDLGVDTEIIIRKHHLPHVFSGEVLDEAEHGAKPVGETQRAGREDFRRLPIVTIDGETARDFDDAVYVEHRADGGWHLQVHIADVAHYVRTESALDREARLRGTSVYFPDRAVPMLPE
;
A
#
# COMPACT_ATOMS: atom_id res chain seq x y z
N MET A 1 25.79 -13.73 -0.40
CA MET A 1 25.70 -12.64 0.59
C MET A 1 26.54 -11.47 0.12
N ASN A 2 25.91 -10.33 -0.09
CA ASN A 2 26.62 -9.10 -0.41
C ASN A 2 27.08 -8.46 0.91
N ARG A 3 28.36 -8.09 1.00
CA ARG A 3 28.93 -7.48 2.20
C ARG A 3 28.92 -5.96 2.07
N ILE A 4 28.36 -5.27 3.05
CA ILE A 4 28.54 -3.84 3.25
C ILE A 4 29.33 -3.66 4.54
N THR A 5 30.57 -3.17 4.45
CA THR A 5 31.40 -2.86 5.62
C THR A 5 31.31 -1.35 5.89
N VAL A 6 30.83 -0.97 7.07
CA VAL A 6 30.73 0.42 7.51
C VAL A 6 31.70 0.65 8.65
N GLU A 7 32.70 1.53 8.44
CA GLU A 7 33.56 1.98 9.52
C GLU A 7 32.92 3.15 10.27
N ILE A 8 32.58 2.90 11.52
CA ILE A 8 32.06 3.95 12.41
C ILE A 8 33.22 4.52 13.23
N ARG A 9 33.72 5.71 12.85
CA ARG A 9 34.71 6.44 13.65
C ARG A 9 34.00 7.27 14.71
N ARG A 10 34.51 7.23 15.96
CA ARG A 10 34.09 8.18 17.00
C ARG A 10 34.46 9.59 16.57
N ARG A 11 33.51 10.54 16.59
CA ARG A 11 33.84 11.95 16.52
C ARG A 11 34.62 12.35 17.77
N PRO A 12 35.67 13.19 17.67
CA PRO A 12 36.35 13.71 18.84
C PRO A 12 35.35 14.46 19.75
N SER A 13 35.43 14.18 21.04
CA SER A 13 34.65 14.81 22.10
C SER A 13 35.08 16.26 22.25
N GLY A 14 34.36 17.17 21.60
CA GLY A 14 34.66 18.59 21.65
C GLY A 14 33.47 19.48 21.29
N ALA A 15 32.24 18.97 21.46
CA ALA A 15 31.05 19.82 21.28
C ALA A 15 30.54 20.23 22.67
N THR A 16 30.59 21.51 22.96
CA THR A 16 29.96 22.17 24.10
C THR A 16 28.48 21.74 24.17
N PRO A 17 27.98 21.26 25.33
CA PRO A 17 26.60 20.82 25.44
C PRO A 17 25.67 22.00 25.21
N MET A 18 24.85 21.92 24.17
CA MET A 18 23.76 22.87 23.92
C MET A 18 22.76 22.83 25.08
N PRO A 19 22.23 23.98 25.53
CA PRO A 19 21.20 24.01 26.56
C PRO A 19 19.96 23.23 26.07
N ARG A 20 19.44 22.33 26.90
CA ARG A 20 18.29 21.49 26.60
C ARG A 20 17.04 22.35 26.41
N PRO A 21 16.44 22.45 25.22
CA PRO A 21 15.15 23.10 25.08
C PRO A 21 14.06 22.14 25.54
N SER A 22 13.47 22.41 26.70
CA SER A 22 12.45 21.56 27.32
C SER A 22 11.01 21.88 26.90
N HIS A 23 10.79 22.73 25.89
CA HIS A 23 9.45 23.14 25.47
C HIS A 23 9.30 23.22 23.97
N LEU A 24 8.15 22.73 23.44
CA LEU A 24 7.76 22.89 22.06
C LEU A 24 7.49 24.37 21.74
N SER A 25 8.36 25.01 20.96
CA SER A 25 8.20 26.37 20.47
C SER A 25 8.65 26.50 19.02
N PRO A 26 8.13 27.51 18.27
CA PRO A 26 8.58 27.78 16.90
C PRO A 26 10.10 27.98 16.80
N ASP A 27 10.68 28.73 17.73
CA ASP A 27 12.10 29.05 17.75
C ASP A 27 12.98 27.82 17.98
N ASN A 28 12.53 26.88 18.82
CA ASN A 28 13.25 25.64 19.07
C ASN A 28 13.25 24.74 17.84
N ILE A 29 12.13 24.68 17.09
CA ILE A 29 12.05 23.95 15.82
C ILE A 29 12.98 24.57 14.78
N LEU A 30 12.96 25.88 14.62
CA LEU A 30 13.82 26.58 13.67
C LEU A 30 15.31 26.41 14.01
N ARG A 31 15.69 26.53 15.28
CA ARG A 31 17.07 26.27 15.75
C ARG A 31 17.49 24.83 15.50
N PHE A 32 16.62 23.86 15.78
CA PHE A 32 16.90 22.46 15.50
C PHE A 32 17.19 22.22 14.02
N LEU A 33 16.35 22.77 13.12
CA LEU A 33 16.56 22.68 11.68
C LEU A 33 17.77 23.47 11.18
N GLN A 34 18.16 24.55 11.87
CA GLN A 34 19.31 25.39 11.50
C GLN A 34 20.66 24.70 11.74
N VAL A 35 20.73 23.86 12.76
CA VAL A 35 21.98 23.14 13.13
C VAL A 35 22.20 21.91 12.26
N ARG A 36 21.15 21.43 11.56
CA ARG A 36 21.24 20.26 10.70
C ARG A 36 21.51 20.63 9.25
N SER A 37 22.42 19.93 8.63
CA SER A 37 22.68 20.03 7.18
C SER A 37 21.65 19.28 6.33
N GLU A 38 20.92 18.35 6.92
CA GLU A 38 19.92 17.51 6.25
C GLU A 38 18.50 17.76 6.73
N PRO A 39 17.50 17.61 5.85
CA PRO A 39 16.10 17.75 6.21
C PRO A 39 15.69 16.73 7.29
N ALA A 40 14.86 17.14 8.25
CA ALA A 40 14.41 16.31 9.36
C ALA A 40 12.93 15.93 9.24
N SER A 41 12.58 14.69 9.56
CA SER A 41 11.20 14.24 9.71
C SER A 41 10.58 14.74 11.02
N ALA A 42 9.26 14.69 11.13
CA ALA A 42 8.57 15.05 12.39
C ALA A 42 9.03 14.18 13.58
N SER A 43 9.33 12.91 13.35
CA SER A 43 9.84 11.99 14.38
C SER A 43 11.24 12.40 14.86
N GLU A 44 12.13 12.76 13.95
CA GLU A 44 13.47 13.25 14.29
C GLU A 44 13.43 14.59 15.05
N ILE A 45 12.43 15.44 14.77
CA ILE A 45 12.20 16.68 15.52
C ILE A 45 11.70 16.37 16.93
N VAL A 46 10.79 15.42 17.11
CA VAL A 46 10.31 14.96 18.42
C VAL A 46 11.46 14.44 19.27
N GLU A 47 12.30 13.57 18.70
CA GLU A 47 13.45 12.99 19.36
C GLU A 47 14.52 14.04 19.70
N GLY A 48 14.89 14.87 18.73
CA GLY A 48 15.93 15.89 18.90
C GLY A 48 15.56 17.01 19.86
N LEU A 49 14.26 17.31 20.02
CA LEU A 49 13.75 18.28 20.98
C LEU A 49 13.30 17.63 22.30
N HIS A 50 13.46 16.32 22.45
CA HIS A 50 13.04 15.52 23.63
C HIS A 50 11.58 15.75 24.02
N LEU A 51 10.68 15.81 23.04
CA LEU A 51 9.26 16.06 23.23
C LEU A 51 8.54 14.78 23.73
N LYS A 52 7.44 14.96 24.48
CA LYS A 52 6.61 13.85 24.94
C LYS A 52 5.65 13.39 23.82
N LYS A 53 5.15 12.15 23.87
CA LYS A 53 4.14 11.63 22.92
C LYS A 53 2.87 12.50 22.85
N THR A 54 2.53 13.22 23.92
CA THR A 54 1.42 14.18 23.99
C THR A 54 1.64 15.42 23.11
N ASP A 55 2.88 15.74 22.74
CA ASP A 55 3.23 16.93 22.01
C ASP A 55 3.15 16.77 20.50
N ASN A 56 2.86 15.56 19.99
CA ASN A 56 2.79 15.27 18.55
C ASN A 56 1.74 16.14 17.84
N ARG A 57 0.49 16.22 18.35
CA ARG A 57 -0.56 17.06 17.73
C ARG A 57 -0.21 18.56 17.73
N PRO A 58 0.27 19.14 18.83
CA PRO A 58 0.80 20.51 18.84
C PRO A 58 1.96 20.73 17.87
N LEU A 59 2.91 19.78 17.76
CA LEU A 59 4.05 19.87 16.83
C LEU A 59 3.58 19.97 15.37
N PHE A 60 2.70 19.08 14.93
CA PHE A 60 2.16 19.12 13.56
C PHE A 60 1.43 20.43 13.24
N LYS A 61 0.66 20.96 14.20
CA LYS A 61 0.04 22.30 14.05
C LYS A 61 1.10 23.41 13.90
N MET A 62 2.19 23.30 14.62
CA MET A 62 3.26 24.28 14.60
C MET A 62 4.10 24.20 13.32
N LEU A 63 4.44 23.00 12.86
CA LEU A 63 5.09 22.77 11.57
C LEU A 63 4.25 23.31 10.41
N SER A 64 2.93 23.05 10.43
CA SER A 64 2.00 23.59 9.46
C SER A 64 1.97 25.14 9.47
N LYS A 65 1.99 25.77 10.65
CA LYS A 65 2.06 27.24 10.77
C LYS A 65 3.38 27.81 10.25
N LEU A 66 4.52 27.18 10.58
CA LEU A 66 5.83 27.60 10.12
C LEU A 66 5.98 27.47 8.61
N ARG A 67 5.46 26.37 8.02
CA ARG A 67 5.39 26.19 6.56
C ARG A 67 4.54 27.27 5.89
N LYS A 68 3.34 27.55 6.42
CA LYS A 68 2.45 28.61 5.88
C LYS A 68 3.09 30.01 5.94
N ARG A 69 4.01 30.25 6.87
CA ARG A 69 4.76 31.52 6.98
C ARG A 69 6.03 31.52 6.13
N GLY A 70 6.34 30.45 5.40
CA GLY A 70 7.56 30.32 4.63
C GLY A 70 8.83 30.20 5.48
N ALA A 71 8.70 29.95 6.79
CA ALA A 71 9.84 29.81 7.70
C ALA A 71 10.52 28.44 7.60
N ILE A 72 9.83 27.44 7.08
CA ILE A 72 10.36 26.11 6.74
C ILE A 72 9.77 25.61 5.43
N GLU A 73 10.52 24.75 4.73
CA GLU A 73 10.07 24.03 3.56
C GLU A 73 9.81 22.56 3.93
N GLU A 74 8.73 21.98 3.43
CA GLU A 74 8.42 20.55 3.52
C GLU A 74 8.83 19.88 2.21
N LEU A 75 9.64 18.85 2.31
CA LEU A 75 10.12 18.04 1.21
C LEU A 75 9.30 16.74 1.06
N PRO A 76 9.35 16.07 -0.10
CA PRO A 76 8.76 14.74 -0.27
C PRO A 76 9.20 13.78 0.84
N GLY A 77 8.26 12.98 1.36
CA GLY A 77 8.50 12.09 2.50
C GLY A 77 8.30 12.75 3.88
N GLY A 78 7.67 13.94 3.95
CA GLY A 78 7.34 14.60 5.23
C GLY A 78 8.55 15.10 6.00
N ARG A 79 9.60 15.49 5.30
CA ARG A 79 10.83 16.07 5.87
C ARG A 79 10.82 17.59 5.77
N TYR A 80 11.37 18.26 6.78
CA TYR A 80 11.38 19.73 6.92
C TYR A 80 12.79 20.27 6.91
N ARG A 81 13.00 21.43 6.24
CA ARG A 81 14.25 22.19 6.25
C ARG A 81 13.98 23.69 6.27
N LEU A 82 15.02 24.48 6.53
CA LEU A 82 14.98 25.94 6.34
C LEU A 82 15.05 26.30 4.84
N PRO A 83 14.36 27.37 4.38
CA PRO A 83 14.48 27.85 3.01
C PRO A 83 15.93 28.18 2.65
N SER A 84 16.38 27.74 1.47
CA SER A 84 17.72 28.10 1.02
C SER A 84 17.76 29.56 0.51
N ARG A 85 18.77 30.34 0.91
CA ARG A 85 18.95 31.76 0.53
C ARG A 85 19.06 32.06 -0.98
N LYS A 86 18.92 31.03 -1.84
CA LYS A 86 19.06 31.20 -3.30
C LYS A 86 17.81 31.72 -4.00
N SER A 87 16.66 31.79 -3.33
CA SER A 87 15.40 32.24 -3.97
C SER A 87 15.10 33.73 -3.85
N GLU A 88 15.97 34.54 -3.18
CA GLU A 88 15.71 35.97 -2.97
C GLU A 88 16.40 36.91 -3.96
N ARG A 89 17.07 36.42 -5.00
CA ARG A 89 17.82 37.30 -5.95
C ARG A 89 17.34 37.27 -7.39
N GLU A 90 16.07 37.03 -7.67
CA GLU A 90 15.50 37.26 -9.01
C GLU A 90 14.17 38.02 -8.92
N GLY A 91 14.24 39.26 -8.51
CA GLY A 91 13.12 40.18 -8.47
C GLY A 91 13.54 41.64 -8.71
N THR A 92 14.26 41.95 -9.79
CA THR A 92 14.46 43.35 -10.19
C THR A 92 14.15 43.54 -11.67
N ARG A 93 13.09 44.28 -11.87
CA ARG A 93 12.59 44.95 -13.06
C ARG A 93 13.53 45.05 -14.26
N GLN A 94 13.05 44.59 -15.42
CA GLN A 94 13.23 45.29 -16.68
C GLN A 94 11.88 45.34 -17.42
N GLN A 95 11.39 46.57 -17.62
CA GLN A 95 10.32 46.91 -18.53
C GLN A 95 10.85 46.81 -19.96
N GLN A 96 10.18 46.02 -20.81
CA GLN A 96 10.17 46.18 -22.29
C GLN A 96 8.85 45.72 -22.89
N PRO A 97 8.51 46.07 -24.15
CA PRO A 97 7.20 46.58 -24.52
C PRO A 97 6.19 45.54 -24.95
N ARG A 98 4.94 45.96 -24.94
CA ARG A 98 3.76 45.23 -25.44
C ARG A 98 3.93 44.95 -26.95
N ASP A 99 3.76 43.67 -27.31
CA ASP A 99 2.95 43.13 -28.44
C ASP A 99 3.39 41.70 -28.78
N ALA A 100 2.66 40.73 -28.27
CA ALA A 100 2.36 39.44 -28.90
C ALA A 100 1.42 38.68 -27.97
N ILE A 101 0.23 38.47 -28.42
CA ILE A 101 -0.76 37.58 -27.78
C ILE A 101 -0.24 36.15 -27.84
N ARG A 102 0.48 35.72 -26.79
CA ARG A 102 0.71 34.29 -26.53
C ARG A 102 -0.46 33.77 -25.70
N PRO A 103 -1.01 32.57 -26.01
CA PRO A 103 -2.05 32.01 -25.16
C PRO A 103 -1.47 31.80 -23.76
N ARG A 104 -2.09 32.45 -22.77
CA ARG A 104 -1.80 32.22 -21.35
C ARG A 104 -1.97 30.74 -21.06
N GLN A 105 -0.88 30.02 -20.82
CA GLN A 105 -0.94 28.75 -20.12
C GLN A 105 -1.59 29.01 -18.77
N ARG A 106 -2.81 28.51 -18.57
CA ARG A 106 -3.50 28.53 -17.27
C ARG A 106 -2.67 27.70 -16.30
N SER A 107 -2.03 28.33 -15.36
CA SER A 107 -1.17 27.68 -14.35
C SER A 107 -1.96 27.23 -13.10
N GLY A 108 -3.25 27.05 -13.17
CA GLY A 108 -4.10 26.62 -12.07
C GLY A 108 -5.22 25.68 -12.56
N LEU A 109 -5.71 24.83 -11.67
CA LEU A 109 -6.92 24.05 -11.90
C LEU A 109 -8.10 24.97 -12.11
N ALA A 110 -8.97 24.63 -13.05
CA ALA A 110 -10.21 25.36 -13.35
C ALA A 110 -11.42 24.46 -13.07
N ASP A 111 -12.58 25.09 -12.86
CA ASP A 111 -13.84 24.37 -12.92
C ASP A 111 -13.94 23.64 -14.27
N HIS A 112 -14.37 22.36 -14.20
CA HIS A 112 -14.47 21.44 -15.33
C HIS A 112 -13.19 20.75 -15.80
N ASP A 113 -12.05 20.94 -15.12
CA ASP A 113 -10.87 20.13 -15.38
C ASP A 113 -11.12 18.66 -15.00
N GLU A 114 -10.52 17.74 -15.76
CA GLU A 114 -10.64 16.30 -15.54
C GLU A 114 -9.39 15.75 -14.86
N ILE A 115 -9.59 14.93 -13.84
CA ILE A 115 -8.53 14.31 -13.06
C ILE A 115 -8.68 12.80 -13.11
N LYS A 116 -7.58 12.11 -13.46
CA LYS A 116 -7.48 10.65 -13.38
C LYS A 116 -6.93 10.26 -12.02
N GLY A 117 -7.49 9.20 -11.45
CA GLY A 117 -7.00 8.71 -10.17
C GLY A 117 -7.80 7.53 -9.65
N ARG A 118 -7.41 7.06 -8.47
CA ARG A 118 -8.03 5.95 -7.76
C ARG A 118 -9.11 6.46 -6.80
N LEU A 119 -10.29 5.89 -6.88
CA LEU A 119 -11.40 6.20 -5.98
C LEU A 119 -11.26 5.48 -4.64
N VAL A 120 -11.25 6.24 -3.55
CA VAL A 120 -11.28 5.74 -2.18
C VAL A 120 -12.62 6.10 -1.57
N LEU A 121 -13.52 5.12 -1.39
CA LEU A 121 -14.83 5.33 -0.77
C LEU A 121 -14.75 5.27 0.75
N HIS A 122 -15.56 6.10 1.39
CA HIS A 122 -15.88 6.03 2.81
C HIS A 122 -17.14 5.16 3.00
N HIS A 123 -17.30 4.53 4.17
CA HIS A 123 -18.47 3.72 4.48
C HIS A 123 -19.79 4.52 4.49
N ASP A 124 -19.73 5.84 4.70
CA ASP A 124 -20.90 6.74 4.63
C ASP A 124 -21.33 7.08 3.20
N GLY A 125 -20.62 6.59 2.18
CA GLY A 125 -21.02 6.70 0.78
C GLY A 125 -20.46 7.90 0.02
N TYR A 126 -19.63 8.73 0.59
CA TYR A 126 -18.81 9.70 -0.13
C TYR A 126 -17.41 9.12 -0.39
N GLY A 127 -16.61 9.78 -1.21
CA GLY A 127 -15.25 9.31 -1.49
C GLY A 127 -14.28 10.41 -1.84
N PHE A 128 -13.05 9.98 -2.15
CA PHE A 128 -11.97 10.83 -2.62
C PHE A 128 -11.32 10.18 -3.82
N VAL A 129 -10.98 10.97 -4.83
CA VAL A 129 -10.12 10.52 -5.92
C VAL A 129 -8.70 10.97 -5.62
N VAL A 130 -7.84 9.98 -5.42
CA VAL A 130 -6.38 10.16 -5.25
C VAL A 130 -5.79 10.27 -6.65
N PRO A 131 -5.26 11.44 -7.06
CA PRO A 131 -4.71 11.63 -8.40
C PRO A 131 -3.52 10.71 -8.69
N ASP A 132 -3.40 10.21 -9.92
CA ASP A 132 -2.27 9.36 -10.36
C ASP A 132 -0.92 10.07 -10.30
N SER A 133 -0.94 11.39 -10.44
CA SER A 133 0.26 12.23 -10.35
C SER A 133 0.05 13.32 -9.31
N PRO A 134 1.09 13.67 -8.55
CA PRO A 134 1.01 14.77 -7.59
C PRO A 134 0.56 16.07 -8.29
N MET A 135 -0.46 16.71 -7.74
CA MET A 135 -0.99 17.99 -8.22
C MET A 135 -0.74 19.09 -7.19
N PRO A 136 0.34 19.88 -7.35
CA PRO A 136 0.70 20.93 -6.38
C PRO A 136 -0.38 22.00 -6.15
N GLN A 137 -1.34 22.09 -7.08
CA GLN A 137 -2.48 23.02 -7.03
C GLN A 137 -3.59 22.52 -6.09
N LEU A 138 -3.63 21.20 -5.77
CA LEU A 138 -4.62 20.61 -4.89
C LEU A 138 -4.12 20.54 -3.44
N ASP A 139 -4.99 20.87 -2.50
CA ASP A 139 -4.80 20.62 -1.06
C ASP A 139 -5.40 19.24 -0.72
N GLY A 140 -4.72 18.17 -1.15
CA GLY A 140 -5.16 16.80 -0.96
C GLY A 140 -5.89 16.20 -2.16
N ASP A 141 -6.74 15.20 -1.89
CA ASP A 141 -7.48 14.45 -2.90
C ASP A 141 -8.77 15.19 -3.31
N VAL A 142 -9.33 14.81 -4.46
CA VAL A 142 -10.60 15.39 -4.94
C VAL A 142 -11.76 14.75 -4.19
N PHE A 143 -12.52 15.53 -3.45
CA PHE A 143 -13.72 15.07 -2.76
C PHE A 143 -14.83 14.75 -3.76
N ILE A 144 -15.46 13.59 -3.60
CA ILE A 144 -16.59 13.13 -4.42
C ILE A 144 -17.79 12.91 -3.48
N PRO A 145 -18.84 13.74 -3.60
CA PRO A 145 -20.06 13.53 -2.84
C PRO A 145 -20.78 12.25 -3.29
N ARG A 146 -21.68 11.75 -2.46
CA ARG A 146 -22.37 10.47 -2.69
C ARG A 146 -23.05 10.36 -4.06
N ASP A 147 -23.71 11.42 -4.48
CA ASP A 147 -24.39 11.51 -5.80
C ASP A 147 -23.40 11.67 -6.98
N GLY A 148 -22.14 12.02 -6.68
CA GLY A 148 -21.06 12.15 -7.67
C GLY A 148 -20.34 10.84 -7.97
N ILE A 149 -20.52 9.77 -7.17
CA ILE A 149 -19.80 8.49 -7.32
C ILE A 149 -20.35 7.66 -8.48
N GLN A 150 -21.65 7.78 -8.77
CA GLN A 150 -22.33 6.99 -9.79
C GLN A 150 -22.18 5.47 -9.60
N ASP A 151 -21.77 4.76 -10.66
CA ASP A 151 -21.61 3.30 -10.68
C ASP A 151 -20.18 2.82 -10.31
N ALA A 152 -19.31 3.73 -9.81
CA ALA A 152 -17.96 3.39 -9.43
C ALA A 152 -17.91 2.69 -8.06
N MET A 153 -17.00 1.75 -7.93
CA MET A 153 -16.75 1.02 -6.70
C MET A 153 -15.46 1.51 -6.03
N HIS A 154 -15.30 1.20 -4.75
CA HIS A 154 -14.06 1.46 -4.04
C HIS A 154 -12.85 0.89 -4.79
N GLY A 155 -11.78 1.66 -4.89
CA GLY A 155 -10.55 1.22 -5.58
C GLY A 155 -10.54 1.43 -7.09
N ASP A 156 -11.70 1.64 -7.75
CA ASP A 156 -11.76 1.83 -9.19
C ASP A 156 -10.85 2.98 -9.65
N HIS A 157 -10.21 2.79 -10.79
CA HIS A 157 -9.51 3.86 -11.49
C HIS A 157 -10.51 4.66 -12.32
N VAL A 158 -10.60 5.96 -12.05
CA VAL A 158 -11.69 6.80 -12.56
C VAL A 158 -11.20 8.10 -13.17
N LEU A 159 -12.05 8.69 -14.00
CA LEU A 159 -11.94 10.06 -14.44
C LEU A 159 -12.99 10.89 -13.67
N ALA A 160 -12.52 11.87 -12.91
CA ALA A 160 -13.36 12.79 -12.17
C ALA A 160 -13.28 14.18 -12.78
N LYS A 161 -14.44 14.82 -12.95
CA LYS A 161 -14.54 16.21 -13.42
C LYS A 161 -14.74 17.12 -12.21
N ILE A 162 -13.92 18.15 -12.09
CA ILE A 162 -14.02 19.14 -11.03
C ILE A 162 -15.31 19.96 -11.27
N GLN A 163 -16.10 20.11 -10.21
CA GLN A 163 -17.31 20.92 -10.20
C GLN A 163 -17.16 22.20 -9.39
N ARG A 164 -16.34 22.15 -8.32
CA ARG A 164 -16.10 23.29 -7.43
C ARG A 164 -14.65 23.29 -6.96
N LEU A 165 -14.09 24.49 -6.91
CA LEU A 165 -12.80 24.76 -6.30
C LEU A 165 -13.00 25.67 -5.09
N GLY A 166 -12.44 25.27 -3.94
CA GLY A 166 -12.51 26.02 -2.69
C GLY A 166 -11.12 26.34 -2.18
N GLY A 167 -10.93 27.50 -1.55
CA GLY A 167 -9.65 27.96 -0.98
C GLY A 167 -9.35 29.41 -1.36
N VAL A 168 -8.84 30.20 -0.40
CA VAL A 168 -8.69 31.66 -0.61
C VAL A 168 -7.28 32.04 -1.05
N THR A 169 -6.27 31.23 -0.76
CA THR A 169 -4.86 31.41 -1.21
C THR A 169 -4.07 30.13 -1.00
N GLY A 170 -3.36 29.65 -2.03
CA GLY A 170 -2.52 28.45 -1.96
C GLY A 170 -3.15 27.24 -2.69
N ALA A 171 -2.87 26.03 -2.21
CA ALA A 171 -3.46 24.82 -2.78
C ALA A 171 -4.98 24.79 -2.56
N GLN A 172 -5.73 24.41 -3.59
CA GLN A 172 -7.18 24.45 -3.61
C GLN A 172 -7.77 23.09 -3.22
N ARG A 173 -8.88 23.09 -2.48
CA ARG A 173 -9.71 21.89 -2.30
C ARG A 173 -10.63 21.75 -3.49
N ALA A 174 -10.68 20.57 -4.06
CA ALA A 174 -11.55 20.29 -5.18
C ALA A 174 -12.70 19.37 -4.77
N GLU A 175 -13.90 19.68 -5.25
CA GLU A 175 -15.05 18.81 -5.26
C GLU A 175 -15.34 18.43 -6.70
N GLY A 176 -15.56 17.15 -6.97
CA GLY A 176 -15.76 16.64 -8.32
C GLY A 176 -16.86 15.59 -8.41
N ARG A 177 -17.10 15.14 -9.64
CA ARG A 177 -17.99 14.04 -9.95
C ARG A 177 -17.29 13.06 -10.87
N ILE A 178 -17.49 11.76 -10.67
CA ILE A 178 -16.98 10.73 -11.56
C ILE A 178 -17.75 10.81 -12.88
N THR A 179 -17.00 10.90 -13.98
CA THR A 179 -17.56 10.94 -15.33
C THR A 179 -17.36 9.63 -16.08
N ARG A 180 -16.28 8.91 -15.74
CA ARG A 180 -15.95 7.64 -16.39
C ARG A 180 -15.14 6.74 -15.47
N ILE A 181 -15.40 5.44 -15.54
CA ILE A 181 -14.61 4.39 -14.92
C ILE A 181 -13.61 3.92 -15.97
N LEU A 182 -12.32 4.02 -15.65
CA LEU A 182 -11.20 3.67 -16.52
C LEU A 182 -10.75 2.23 -16.31
N GLY A 183 -10.84 1.75 -15.07
CA GLY A 183 -10.50 0.39 -14.70
C GLY A 183 -11.23 -0.05 -13.44
N ARG A 184 -11.63 -1.31 -13.38
CA ARG A 184 -12.27 -1.92 -12.20
C ARG A 184 -11.22 -2.50 -11.27
N ALA A 185 -11.35 -2.24 -9.97
CA ALA A 185 -10.41 -2.73 -8.95
C ALA A 185 -10.76 -4.14 -8.46
N HIS A 186 -12.02 -4.50 -8.46
CA HIS A 186 -12.50 -5.74 -7.87
C HIS A 186 -13.01 -6.71 -8.93
N PRO A 187 -12.19 -7.68 -9.38
CA PRO A 187 -12.70 -8.79 -10.19
C PRO A 187 -13.55 -9.76 -9.36
N THR A 188 -13.25 -9.86 -8.06
CA THR A 188 -13.99 -10.68 -7.10
C THR A 188 -14.37 -9.88 -5.86
N VAL A 189 -15.35 -10.39 -5.11
CA VAL A 189 -15.81 -9.82 -3.84
C VAL A 189 -16.07 -10.93 -2.85
N VAL A 190 -15.40 -10.89 -1.70
CA VAL A 190 -15.68 -11.80 -0.59
C VAL A 190 -16.85 -11.27 0.25
N GLY A 191 -17.77 -12.15 0.61
CA GLY A 191 -18.94 -11.75 1.38
C GLY A 191 -19.72 -12.93 1.97
N LEU A 192 -20.79 -12.59 2.68
CA LEU A 192 -21.69 -13.53 3.31
C LEU A 192 -22.83 -13.89 2.35
N PHE A 193 -22.94 -15.16 1.97
CA PHE A 193 -24.02 -15.63 1.13
C PHE A 193 -25.35 -15.63 1.89
N ARG A 194 -26.39 -15.15 1.26
CA ARG A 194 -27.76 -15.13 1.76
C ARG A 194 -28.69 -15.79 0.75
N TYR A 195 -29.28 -16.87 1.18
CA TYR A 195 -30.32 -17.55 0.42
C TYR A 195 -31.63 -16.79 0.53
N GLY A 196 -32.28 -16.54 -0.60
CA GLY A 196 -33.53 -15.83 -0.65
C GLY A 196 -34.55 -16.47 -1.61
N PRO A 197 -35.86 -16.36 -1.32
CA PRO A 197 -36.89 -16.99 -2.13
C PRO A 197 -37.00 -16.45 -3.56
N GLN A 198 -36.65 -15.17 -3.75
CA GLN A 198 -36.68 -14.53 -5.06
C GLN A 198 -35.31 -14.53 -5.73
N GLN A 199 -34.27 -14.20 -4.97
CA GLN A 199 -32.89 -14.14 -5.45
C GLN A 199 -31.90 -14.39 -4.31
N ASN A 200 -30.78 -14.99 -4.63
CA ASN A 200 -29.66 -15.13 -3.74
C ASN A 200 -28.76 -13.88 -3.83
N VAL A 201 -28.19 -13.49 -2.72
CA VAL A 201 -27.30 -12.30 -2.68
C VAL A 201 -26.07 -12.60 -1.83
N VAL A 202 -25.00 -11.86 -2.08
CA VAL A 202 -23.83 -11.85 -1.23
C VAL A 202 -23.65 -10.45 -0.65
N LEU A 203 -23.51 -10.40 0.68
CA LEU A 203 -23.24 -9.17 1.43
C LEU A 203 -21.75 -9.01 1.59
N PRO A 204 -21.11 -7.98 0.94
CA PRO A 204 -19.67 -7.81 0.99
C PRO A 204 -19.14 -7.58 2.41
N TYR A 205 -17.99 -8.18 2.74
CA TYR A 205 -17.25 -7.89 3.99
C TYR A 205 -16.55 -6.53 3.96
N ASP A 206 -16.28 -5.98 2.79
CA ASP A 206 -15.78 -4.62 2.70
C ASP A 206 -16.93 -3.61 2.77
N ALA A 207 -17.05 -2.91 3.90
CA ALA A 207 -18.08 -1.90 4.12
C ALA A 207 -18.05 -0.72 3.10
N ARG A 208 -16.97 -0.58 2.34
CA ARG A 208 -16.84 0.40 1.26
C ARG A 208 -17.52 -0.05 -0.03
N ILE A 209 -17.81 -1.36 -0.16
CA ILE A 209 -18.66 -1.91 -1.23
C ILE A 209 -20.10 -1.93 -0.72
N GLN A 210 -20.84 -0.88 -0.98
CA GLN A 210 -22.13 -0.61 -0.35
C GLN A 210 -23.31 -1.41 -0.93
N HIS A 211 -23.11 -2.06 -2.08
CA HIS A 211 -24.17 -2.79 -2.76
C HIS A 211 -23.96 -4.30 -2.59
N GLN A 212 -25.05 -5.01 -2.30
CA GLN A 212 -25.07 -6.47 -2.38
C GLN A 212 -24.77 -6.93 -3.80
N VAL A 213 -24.17 -8.11 -3.93
CA VAL A 213 -23.97 -8.78 -5.21
C VAL A 213 -25.07 -9.80 -5.40
N VAL A 214 -25.85 -9.67 -6.46
CA VAL A 214 -26.91 -10.63 -6.80
C VAL A 214 -26.27 -11.86 -7.43
N ILE A 215 -26.65 -13.04 -6.96
CA ILE A 215 -26.21 -14.33 -7.51
C ILE A 215 -27.39 -14.93 -8.29
N PRO A 216 -27.39 -14.86 -9.63
CA PRO A 216 -28.42 -15.47 -10.45
C PRO A 216 -28.49 -16.99 -10.22
N ARG A 217 -29.67 -17.56 -10.36
CA ARG A 217 -29.86 -19.00 -10.24
C ARG A 217 -28.93 -19.77 -11.20
N GLY A 218 -28.25 -20.78 -10.69
CA GLY A 218 -27.24 -21.55 -11.40
C GLY A 218 -25.80 -21.02 -11.27
N ASN A 219 -25.61 -19.83 -10.65
CA ASN A 219 -24.30 -19.26 -10.38
C ASN A 219 -23.84 -19.43 -8.91
N GLU A 220 -24.59 -20.14 -8.11
CA GLU A 220 -24.27 -20.43 -6.70
C GLU A 220 -23.17 -21.48 -6.57
N LEU A 221 -23.11 -22.43 -7.50
CA LEU A 221 -22.15 -23.51 -7.52
C LEU A 221 -21.61 -23.70 -8.94
N THR A 222 -20.39 -23.27 -9.19
CA THR A 222 -19.75 -23.44 -10.50
C THR A 222 -19.20 -24.86 -10.69
N PRO A 223 -19.03 -25.35 -11.94
CA PRO A 223 -18.42 -26.67 -12.18
C PRO A 223 -17.05 -26.83 -11.53
N GLY A 224 -16.25 -25.76 -11.47
CA GLY A 224 -14.95 -25.75 -10.78
C GLY A 224 -15.09 -25.94 -9.28
N LEU A 225 -16.11 -25.33 -8.67
CA LEU A 225 -16.42 -25.49 -7.25
C LEU A 225 -16.93 -26.89 -6.94
N TRP A 226 -17.75 -27.47 -7.81
CA TRP A 226 -18.17 -28.86 -7.72
C TRP A 226 -17.00 -29.85 -7.65
N LYS A 227 -15.99 -29.63 -8.52
CA LYS A 227 -14.77 -30.42 -8.54
C LYS A 227 -13.98 -30.32 -7.24
N LYS A 228 -13.84 -29.09 -6.70
CA LYS A 228 -13.16 -28.84 -5.41
C LYS A 228 -13.88 -29.50 -4.23
N LEU A 229 -15.22 -29.56 -4.27
CA LEU A 229 -16.03 -30.22 -3.24
C LEU A 229 -16.06 -31.76 -3.37
N GLY A 230 -15.24 -32.34 -4.27
CA GLY A 230 -15.15 -33.79 -4.47
C GLY A 230 -16.22 -34.37 -5.37
N PHE A 231 -16.99 -33.56 -6.07
CA PHE A 231 -18.00 -33.96 -7.04
C PHE A 231 -17.42 -34.08 -8.47
N SER A 232 -16.22 -34.63 -8.63
CA SER A 232 -15.61 -34.79 -9.96
C SER A 232 -16.24 -35.93 -10.77
N GLY A 233 -16.66 -35.64 -11.99
CA GLY A 233 -16.97 -36.64 -13.03
C GLY A 233 -18.36 -37.23 -13.00
N ALA A 234 -19.34 -36.56 -12.42
CA ALA A 234 -20.71 -37.06 -12.45
C ALA A 234 -21.47 -36.48 -13.65
N ASP A 235 -21.95 -37.37 -14.49
CA ASP A 235 -23.07 -37.17 -15.41
C ASP A 235 -24.21 -36.44 -14.68
N GLU A 236 -24.91 -35.53 -15.33
CA GLU A 236 -26.03 -34.75 -14.75
C GLU A 236 -27.08 -35.67 -14.07
N THR A 237 -27.19 -36.89 -14.53
CA THR A 237 -28.07 -37.95 -13.96
C THR A 237 -27.56 -38.48 -12.61
N SER A 238 -26.26 -38.56 -12.41
CA SER A 238 -25.62 -39.02 -11.15
C SER A 238 -25.63 -37.93 -10.07
N LEU A 239 -25.76 -36.66 -10.43
CA LEU A 239 -25.88 -35.56 -9.52
C LEU A 239 -27.19 -35.56 -8.72
N ARG A 240 -28.25 -36.22 -9.24
CA ARG A 240 -29.54 -36.37 -8.52
C ARG A 240 -29.48 -37.36 -7.37
N LEU A 241 -28.46 -38.22 -7.32
CA LEU A 241 -28.34 -39.30 -6.32
C LEU A 241 -27.29 -39.02 -5.24
N ARG A 242 -26.37 -38.09 -5.46
CA ARG A 242 -25.44 -37.63 -4.41
C ARG A 242 -26.01 -36.37 -3.77
N ARG A 243 -25.93 -36.28 -2.45
CA ARG A 243 -26.38 -35.12 -1.66
C ARG A 243 -25.68 -33.87 -2.13
N ILE A 244 -26.27 -33.18 -3.11
CA ILE A 244 -25.91 -31.80 -3.44
C ILE A 244 -26.14 -30.98 -2.16
N PRO A 245 -25.21 -30.17 -1.67
CA PRO A 245 -25.54 -29.20 -0.64
C PRO A 245 -26.80 -28.46 -1.11
N ARG A 246 -27.85 -28.51 -0.33
CA ARG A 246 -29.04 -27.70 -0.65
C ARG A 246 -28.60 -26.25 -0.65
N LEU A 247 -29.09 -25.44 -1.58
CA LEU A 247 -28.70 -24.00 -1.68
C LEU A 247 -28.98 -23.25 -0.37
N ASP A 248 -29.98 -23.70 0.40
CA ASP A 248 -30.26 -23.18 1.74
C ASP A 248 -29.17 -23.51 2.77
N GLU A 249 -28.39 -24.60 2.55
CA GLU A 249 -27.22 -24.91 3.41
C GLU A 249 -26.06 -23.93 3.21
N LEU A 250 -26.02 -23.18 2.11
CA LEU A 250 -25.06 -22.10 1.87
C LEU A 250 -25.43 -20.81 2.61
N ASP A 251 -26.65 -20.68 3.12
CA ASP A 251 -27.03 -19.47 3.86
C ASP A 251 -26.10 -19.25 5.06
N GLY A 252 -25.52 -18.04 5.15
CA GLY A 252 -24.54 -17.70 6.15
C GLY A 252 -23.12 -18.22 5.89
N ALA A 253 -22.84 -18.85 4.74
CA ALA A 253 -21.48 -19.20 4.35
C ALA A 253 -20.71 -17.95 3.86
N VAL A 254 -19.41 -17.94 4.11
CA VAL A 254 -18.47 -16.99 3.54
C VAL A 254 -18.04 -17.48 2.18
N VAL A 255 -18.22 -16.65 1.16
CA VAL A 255 -17.93 -17.02 -0.23
C VAL A 255 -17.09 -15.95 -0.92
N ASP A 256 -16.28 -16.37 -1.90
CA ASP A 256 -15.69 -15.46 -2.88
C ASP A 256 -16.51 -15.52 -4.17
N VAL A 257 -16.81 -14.34 -4.72
CA VAL A 257 -17.72 -14.15 -5.84
C VAL A 257 -17.02 -13.40 -6.95
N GLU A 258 -16.92 -14.00 -8.12
CA GLU A 258 -16.49 -13.29 -9.34
C GLU A 258 -17.62 -12.40 -9.84
N LEU A 259 -17.30 -11.13 -10.12
CA LEU A 259 -18.27 -10.18 -10.66
C LEU A 259 -18.45 -10.38 -12.16
N LEU A 260 -19.63 -10.78 -12.58
CA LEU A 260 -20.00 -10.94 -13.99
C LEU A 260 -20.51 -9.61 -14.59
N ARG A 261 -21.19 -8.81 -13.77
CA ARG A 261 -21.64 -7.45 -14.12
C ARG A 261 -21.40 -6.54 -12.93
N TYR A 262 -20.84 -5.39 -13.20
CA TYR A 262 -20.66 -4.32 -12.20
C TYR A 262 -21.94 -3.53 -12.03
N PRO A 263 -22.08 -2.73 -10.94
CA PRO A 263 -23.22 -1.84 -10.77
C PRO A 263 -23.35 -0.92 -11.99
N GLN A 264 -24.59 -0.72 -12.45
CA GLN A 264 -24.88 0.15 -13.58
C GLN A 264 -26.30 0.72 -13.49
N GLY A 265 -26.42 2.07 -13.57
CA GLY A 265 -27.71 2.73 -13.62
C GLY A 265 -28.62 2.43 -12.41
N GLY A 266 -28.06 2.24 -11.24
CA GLY A 266 -28.76 1.87 -10.01
C GLY A 266 -29.05 0.38 -9.85
N ALA A 267 -28.71 -0.47 -10.84
CA ALA A 267 -28.78 -1.92 -10.70
C ALA A 267 -27.59 -2.45 -9.90
N SER A 268 -27.83 -3.43 -9.02
CA SER A 268 -26.79 -4.11 -8.26
C SER A 268 -25.85 -4.91 -9.15
N ALA A 269 -24.62 -5.11 -8.70
CA ALA A 269 -23.69 -6.04 -9.32
C ALA A 269 -24.28 -7.46 -9.36
N THR A 270 -23.91 -8.24 -10.36
CA THR A 270 -24.21 -9.66 -10.42
C THR A 270 -22.93 -10.48 -10.47
N GLY A 271 -22.93 -11.66 -9.85
CA GLY A 271 -21.74 -12.50 -9.77
C GLY A 271 -22.05 -13.99 -9.75
N ARG A 272 -20.99 -14.78 -9.70
CA ARG A 272 -21.03 -16.22 -9.49
C ARG A 272 -20.10 -16.61 -8.34
N VAL A 273 -20.51 -17.56 -7.53
CA VAL A 273 -19.66 -18.09 -6.46
C VAL A 273 -18.55 -18.92 -7.08
N ILE A 274 -17.31 -18.57 -6.77
CA ILE A 274 -16.12 -19.31 -7.23
C ILE A 274 -15.43 -20.09 -6.13
N GLU A 275 -15.68 -19.71 -4.85
CA GLU A 275 -15.10 -20.38 -3.69
C GLU A 275 -16.02 -20.26 -2.47
N ILE A 276 -16.05 -21.33 -1.63
CA ILE A 276 -16.66 -21.32 -0.32
C ILE A 276 -15.52 -21.40 0.69
N LEU A 277 -15.41 -20.37 1.54
CA LEU A 277 -14.29 -20.24 2.48
C LEU A 277 -14.59 -20.88 3.85
N GLY A 278 -15.85 -21.06 4.21
CA GLY A 278 -16.30 -21.61 5.47
C GLY A 278 -17.45 -20.82 6.08
N ARG A 279 -17.63 -20.90 7.39
CA ARG A 279 -18.62 -20.12 8.12
C ARG A 279 -17.94 -19.07 8.99
N PRO A 280 -18.60 -17.96 9.29
CA PRO A 280 -18.08 -16.98 10.26
C PRO A 280 -17.77 -17.66 11.60
N GLY A 281 -16.54 -17.49 12.09
CA GLY A 281 -16.05 -18.09 13.32
C GLY A 281 -15.36 -19.46 13.15
N ASP A 282 -15.38 -20.06 11.96
CA ASP A 282 -14.52 -21.21 11.68
C ASP A 282 -13.04 -20.79 11.68
N LEU A 283 -12.17 -21.68 12.17
CA LEU A 283 -10.74 -21.44 12.29
C LEU A 283 -10.12 -21.09 10.91
N GLY A 284 -9.43 -19.95 10.84
CA GLY A 284 -8.73 -19.51 9.64
C GLY A 284 -9.60 -18.80 8.58
N VAL A 285 -10.94 -18.80 8.73
CA VAL A 285 -11.84 -18.12 7.77
C VAL A 285 -11.62 -16.60 7.79
N ASP A 286 -11.31 -16.02 8.94
CA ASP A 286 -11.00 -14.58 9.03
C ASP A 286 -9.77 -14.21 8.20
N THR A 287 -8.72 -15.03 8.22
CA THR A 287 -7.53 -14.89 7.39
C THR A 287 -7.89 -15.02 5.90
N GLU A 288 -8.70 -16.03 5.52
CA GLU A 288 -9.14 -16.20 4.13
C GLU A 288 -9.96 -15.00 3.63
N ILE A 289 -10.83 -14.43 4.47
CA ILE A 289 -11.58 -13.22 4.15
C ILE A 289 -10.61 -12.05 3.82
N ILE A 290 -9.59 -11.84 4.64
CA ILE A 290 -8.61 -10.76 4.43
C ILE A 290 -7.81 -10.98 3.15
N ILE A 291 -7.36 -12.20 2.90
CA ILE A 291 -6.62 -12.56 1.68
C ILE A 291 -7.45 -12.22 0.43
N ARG A 292 -8.73 -12.65 0.37
CA ARG A 292 -9.62 -12.39 -0.78
C ARG A 292 -10.02 -10.93 -0.89
N LYS A 293 -10.34 -10.29 0.25
CA LYS A 293 -10.71 -8.87 0.32
C LYS A 293 -9.64 -7.94 -0.24
N HIS A 294 -8.37 -8.29 -0.03
CA HIS A 294 -7.23 -7.51 -0.50
C HIS A 294 -6.59 -8.07 -1.77
N HIS A 295 -7.20 -9.11 -2.37
CA HIS A 295 -6.69 -9.76 -3.58
C HIS A 295 -5.23 -10.18 -3.45
N LEU A 296 -4.82 -10.65 -2.25
CA LEU A 296 -3.44 -11.09 -2.02
C LEU A 296 -3.18 -12.35 -2.86
N PRO A 297 -2.11 -12.40 -3.64
CA PRO A 297 -1.68 -13.61 -4.33
C PRO A 297 -1.29 -14.66 -3.29
N HIS A 298 -2.07 -15.74 -3.15
CA HIS A 298 -1.89 -16.75 -2.09
C HIS A 298 -1.63 -18.16 -2.64
N VAL A 299 -1.68 -18.32 -3.95
CA VAL A 299 -1.37 -19.58 -4.64
C VAL A 299 -0.24 -19.31 -5.62
N PHE A 300 0.81 -20.12 -5.58
CA PHE A 300 1.85 -20.09 -6.59
C PHE A 300 1.45 -20.91 -7.80
N SER A 301 1.83 -20.47 -9.00
CA SER A 301 1.63 -21.26 -10.22
C SER A 301 2.57 -22.47 -10.25
N GLY A 302 2.22 -23.50 -11.03
CA GLY A 302 3.09 -24.67 -11.22
C GLY A 302 4.48 -24.27 -11.74
N GLU A 303 4.57 -23.32 -12.68
CA GLU A 303 5.84 -22.81 -13.21
C GLU A 303 6.75 -22.22 -12.12
N VAL A 304 6.17 -21.47 -11.18
CA VAL A 304 6.91 -20.87 -10.06
C VAL A 304 7.39 -21.94 -9.09
N LEU A 305 6.53 -22.93 -8.77
CA LEU A 305 6.90 -24.04 -7.87
C LEU A 305 8.00 -24.91 -8.49
N ASP A 306 7.89 -25.23 -9.77
CA ASP A 306 8.88 -26.02 -10.50
C ASP A 306 10.24 -25.29 -10.55
N GLU A 307 10.24 -23.98 -10.78
CA GLU A 307 11.47 -23.17 -10.78
C GLU A 307 12.09 -23.12 -9.37
N ALA A 308 11.28 -22.96 -8.32
CA ALA A 308 11.75 -22.96 -6.94
C ALA A 308 12.40 -24.31 -6.58
N GLU A 309 11.73 -25.43 -6.89
CA GLU A 309 12.25 -26.78 -6.61
C GLU A 309 13.57 -27.05 -7.34
N HIS A 310 13.67 -26.65 -8.61
CA HIS A 310 14.91 -26.80 -9.39
C HIS A 310 16.05 -25.89 -8.88
N GLY A 311 15.72 -24.72 -8.35
CA GLY A 311 16.64 -23.72 -7.81
C GLY A 311 17.10 -24.01 -6.38
N ALA A 312 16.26 -24.63 -5.56
CA ALA A 312 16.50 -24.87 -4.13
C ALA A 312 17.51 -25.99 -3.87
N LYS A 313 18.75 -25.81 -4.34
CA LYS A 313 19.84 -26.75 -4.13
C LYS A 313 20.73 -26.30 -2.98
N PRO A 314 21.24 -27.23 -2.14
CA PRO A 314 22.23 -26.90 -1.13
C PRO A 314 23.46 -26.21 -1.75
N VAL A 315 23.98 -25.19 -1.07
CA VAL A 315 25.16 -24.44 -1.52
C VAL A 315 26.39 -25.36 -1.53
N GLY A 316 26.84 -25.76 -2.73
CA GLY A 316 28.00 -26.60 -2.97
C GLY A 316 29.31 -25.82 -3.06
N GLU A 317 30.43 -26.53 -3.34
CA GLU A 317 31.74 -25.91 -3.44
C GLU A 317 31.87 -24.93 -4.62
N THR A 318 31.22 -25.22 -5.75
CA THR A 318 31.23 -24.36 -6.92
C THR A 318 30.54 -23.01 -6.66
N GLN A 319 29.46 -22.99 -5.86
CA GLN A 319 28.77 -21.76 -5.49
C GLN A 319 29.51 -20.94 -4.42
N ARG A 320 30.43 -21.62 -3.65
CA ARG A 320 31.30 -20.97 -2.66
C ARG A 320 32.57 -20.40 -3.27
N ALA A 321 32.95 -20.85 -4.45
CA ALA A 321 34.18 -20.39 -5.11
C ALA A 321 34.13 -18.86 -5.33
N GLY A 322 35.21 -18.18 -4.90
CA GLY A 322 35.30 -16.71 -4.99
C GLY A 322 34.51 -15.92 -3.93
N ARG A 323 33.92 -16.61 -2.95
CA ARG A 323 33.24 -15.99 -1.81
C ARG A 323 34.09 -16.09 -0.55
N GLU A 324 34.02 -15.09 0.33
CA GLU A 324 34.65 -15.16 1.66
C GLU A 324 33.85 -16.07 2.60
N ASP A 325 34.56 -16.83 3.42
CA ASP A 325 33.97 -17.77 4.38
C ASP A 325 33.85 -17.13 5.77
N PHE A 326 32.68 -16.70 6.15
CA PHE A 326 32.36 -16.12 7.46
C PHE A 326 31.71 -17.08 8.44
N ARG A 327 31.66 -18.39 8.15
CA ARG A 327 30.96 -19.38 9.01
C ARG A 327 31.58 -19.55 10.40
N ARG A 328 32.79 -19.02 10.63
CA ARG A 328 33.46 -19.02 11.94
C ARG A 328 33.13 -17.78 12.78
N LEU A 329 32.58 -16.76 12.20
CA LEU A 329 32.19 -15.56 12.92
C LEU A 329 30.83 -15.78 13.62
N PRO A 330 30.63 -15.24 14.85
CA PRO A 330 29.35 -15.30 15.56
C PRO A 330 28.38 -14.28 14.97
N ILE A 331 27.95 -14.54 13.73
CA ILE A 331 26.96 -13.75 13.01
C ILE A 331 25.58 -14.14 13.52
N VAL A 332 24.73 -13.16 13.76
CA VAL A 332 23.36 -13.35 14.26
C VAL A 332 22.35 -12.65 13.36
N THR A 333 21.15 -13.21 13.27
CA THR A 333 19.95 -12.53 12.76
C THR A 333 19.13 -12.03 13.95
N ILE A 334 18.41 -10.92 13.78
CA ILE A 334 17.58 -10.32 14.84
C ILE A 334 16.18 -10.11 14.28
N ASP A 335 15.44 -11.19 14.19
CA ASP A 335 14.12 -11.27 13.60
C ASP A 335 13.06 -11.63 14.64
N GLY A 336 11.78 -11.46 14.31
CA GLY A 336 10.69 -11.95 15.13
C GLY A 336 10.63 -13.48 15.14
N GLU A 337 10.07 -14.08 16.20
CA GLU A 337 9.98 -15.55 16.36
C GLU A 337 9.25 -16.25 15.22
N THR A 338 8.37 -15.57 14.50
CA THR A 338 7.58 -16.11 13.39
C THR A 338 8.16 -15.81 12.02
N ALA A 339 9.28 -15.05 11.95
CA ALA A 339 9.93 -14.72 10.68
C ALA A 339 10.48 -15.98 10.01
N ARG A 340 10.31 -16.08 8.69
CA ARG A 340 10.77 -17.20 7.88
C ARG A 340 11.70 -16.79 6.75
N ASP A 341 11.73 -15.50 6.45
CA ASP A 341 12.53 -14.85 5.43
C ASP A 341 13.59 -13.96 6.10
N PHE A 342 14.73 -14.57 6.47
CA PHE A 342 15.86 -13.86 7.08
C PHE A 342 16.64 -13.14 5.98
N ASP A 343 16.41 -11.83 5.84
CA ASP A 343 17.03 -11.01 4.80
C ASP A 343 18.44 -10.55 5.18
N ASP A 344 18.68 -10.25 6.47
CA ASP A 344 19.95 -9.72 6.94
C ASP A 344 20.46 -10.40 8.21
N ALA A 345 21.78 -10.38 8.32
CA ALA A 345 22.50 -10.84 9.51
C ALA A 345 23.60 -9.86 9.85
N VAL A 346 23.93 -9.73 11.11
CA VAL A 346 24.89 -8.76 11.61
C VAL A 346 26.01 -9.42 12.43
N TYR A 347 27.20 -8.82 12.32
CA TYR A 347 28.34 -9.11 13.16
C TYR A 347 28.98 -7.79 13.59
N VAL A 348 29.40 -7.71 14.84
CA VAL A 348 30.07 -6.52 15.36
C VAL A 348 31.26 -6.91 16.27
N GLU A 349 32.36 -6.22 16.12
CA GLU A 349 33.52 -6.37 16.97
C GLU A 349 34.16 -5.04 17.36
N HIS A 350 34.86 -5.04 18.49
CA HIS A 350 35.65 -3.89 18.92
C HIS A 350 36.94 -3.79 18.11
N ARG A 351 37.31 -2.59 17.68
CA ARG A 351 38.59 -2.32 17.05
C ARG A 351 39.64 -1.97 18.10
N ALA A 352 40.90 -2.36 17.86
CA ALA A 352 42.01 -2.07 18.74
C ALA A 352 42.31 -0.56 18.88
N ASP A 353 41.97 0.24 17.86
CA ASP A 353 42.15 1.69 17.84
C ASP A 353 40.97 2.47 18.47
N GLY A 354 40.02 1.77 19.05
CA GLY A 354 38.78 2.32 19.61
C GLY A 354 37.72 2.58 18.53
N GLY A 355 36.54 2.03 18.73
CA GLY A 355 35.44 2.05 17.79
C GLY A 355 34.95 0.65 17.51
N TRP A 356 34.11 0.49 16.49
CA TRP A 356 33.46 -0.76 16.17
C TRP A 356 33.64 -1.09 14.69
N HIS A 357 33.82 -2.37 14.39
CA HIS A 357 33.70 -2.92 13.05
C HIS A 357 32.34 -3.62 12.96
N LEU A 358 31.46 -3.11 12.11
CA LEU A 358 30.15 -3.67 11.84
C LEU A 358 30.14 -4.32 10.45
N GLN A 359 29.67 -5.55 10.37
CA GLN A 359 29.36 -6.23 9.12
C GLN A 359 27.87 -6.46 9.05
N VAL A 360 27.29 -6.14 7.90
CA VAL A 360 25.89 -6.47 7.56
C VAL A 360 25.94 -7.41 6.37
N HIS A 361 25.33 -8.57 6.52
CA HIS A 361 25.30 -9.64 5.51
C HIS A 361 23.88 -9.75 4.99
N ILE A 362 23.68 -9.45 3.73
CA ILE A 362 22.35 -9.54 3.08
C ILE A 362 22.26 -10.85 2.31
N ALA A 363 21.11 -11.53 2.41
CA ALA A 363 20.80 -12.73 1.64
C ALA A 363 21.00 -12.48 0.14
N ASP A 364 21.74 -13.35 -0.53
CA ASP A 364 22.03 -13.23 -1.98
C ASP A 364 20.86 -13.81 -2.79
N VAL A 365 19.69 -13.19 -2.65
CA VAL A 365 18.45 -13.63 -3.30
C VAL A 365 18.62 -13.67 -4.82
N ALA A 366 19.38 -12.71 -5.40
CA ALA A 366 19.63 -12.63 -6.84
C ALA A 366 20.43 -13.84 -7.40
N HIS A 367 21.10 -14.62 -6.53
CA HIS A 367 21.74 -15.87 -6.91
C HIS A 367 20.71 -16.93 -7.33
N TYR A 368 19.56 -16.94 -6.68
CA TYR A 368 18.49 -17.92 -6.90
C TYR A 368 17.39 -17.36 -7.82
N VAL A 369 16.95 -16.13 -7.57
CA VAL A 369 15.87 -15.46 -8.32
C VAL A 369 16.48 -14.63 -9.43
N ARG A 370 16.41 -15.13 -10.65
CA ARG A 370 16.98 -14.46 -11.83
C ARG A 370 15.97 -13.49 -12.42
N THR A 371 16.46 -12.36 -12.90
CA THR A 371 15.63 -11.36 -13.57
C THR A 371 14.80 -12.00 -14.71
N GLU A 372 13.54 -11.62 -14.80
CA GLU A 372 12.55 -12.09 -15.79
C GLU A 372 12.18 -13.59 -15.65
N SER A 373 12.61 -14.27 -14.59
CA SER A 373 12.18 -15.63 -14.31
C SER A 373 10.74 -15.67 -13.78
N ALA A 374 10.14 -16.86 -13.66
CA ALA A 374 8.80 -17.00 -13.09
C ALA A 374 8.78 -16.56 -11.62
N LEU A 375 9.83 -16.91 -10.86
CA LEU A 375 10.01 -16.46 -9.47
C LEU A 375 10.12 -14.94 -9.38
N ASP A 376 10.89 -14.27 -10.26
CA ASP A 376 11.04 -12.80 -10.23
C ASP A 376 9.70 -12.11 -10.54
N ARG A 377 8.97 -12.58 -11.54
CA ARG A 377 7.65 -12.02 -11.90
C ARG A 377 6.65 -12.16 -10.74
N GLU A 378 6.61 -13.34 -10.10
CA GLU A 378 5.72 -13.60 -8.98
C GLU A 378 6.12 -12.79 -7.73
N ALA A 379 7.41 -12.71 -7.42
CA ALA A 379 7.91 -11.92 -6.30
C ALA A 379 7.59 -10.42 -6.47
N ARG A 380 7.70 -9.88 -7.67
CA ARG A 380 7.29 -8.50 -7.99
C ARG A 380 5.79 -8.28 -7.82
N LEU A 381 4.97 -9.26 -8.23
CA LEU A 381 3.51 -9.19 -8.07
C LEU A 381 3.12 -9.16 -6.59
N ARG A 382 3.77 -9.97 -5.76
CA ARG A 382 3.52 -10.04 -4.30
C ARG A 382 4.10 -8.85 -3.55
N GLY A 383 5.30 -8.40 -3.93
CA GLY A 383 5.99 -7.24 -3.38
C GLY A 383 6.60 -7.45 -1.99
N THR A 384 5.99 -8.29 -1.15
CA THR A 384 6.44 -8.63 0.21
C THR A 384 5.76 -9.90 0.70
N SER A 385 6.28 -10.53 1.74
CA SER A 385 5.56 -11.53 2.52
C SER A 385 4.52 -10.86 3.44
N VAL A 386 3.36 -11.49 3.62
CA VAL A 386 2.29 -11.01 4.49
C VAL A 386 2.07 -12.02 5.61
N TYR A 387 2.24 -11.58 6.86
CA TYR A 387 2.11 -12.44 8.03
C TYR A 387 0.73 -12.29 8.68
N PHE A 388 0.08 -13.42 8.93
CA PHE A 388 -1.15 -13.53 9.70
C PHE A 388 -0.86 -14.28 11.01
N PRO A 389 -1.77 -14.22 12.00
CA PRO A 389 -1.57 -14.94 13.26
C PRO A 389 -1.44 -16.46 13.12
N ASP A 390 -2.05 -17.04 12.07
CA ASP A 390 -2.14 -18.49 11.84
C ASP A 390 -1.23 -18.98 10.70
N ARG A 391 -0.79 -18.09 9.79
CA ARG A 391 0.03 -18.44 8.62
C ARG A 391 0.73 -17.24 8.02
N ALA A 392 1.65 -17.50 7.10
CA ALA A 392 2.19 -16.49 6.20
C ALA A 392 1.71 -16.70 4.76
N VAL A 393 1.59 -15.61 4.01
CA VAL A 393 1.52 -15.61 2.54
C VAL A 393 2.87 -15.11 2.06
N PRO A 394 3.80 -16.01 1.73
CA PRO A 394 5.18 -15.65 1.47
C PRO A 394 5.37 -15.01 0.09
N MET A 395 6.40 -14.18 -0.05
CA MET A 395 6.78 -13.57 -1.33
C MET A 395 7.36 -14.60 -2.31
N LEU A 396 8.09 -15.58 -1.80
CA LEU A 396 8.68 -16.69 -2.53
C LEU A 396 8.17 -18.02 -1.98
N PRO A 397 8.12 -19.12 -2.77
CA PRO A 397 7.81 -20.45 -2.25
C PRO A 397 8.78 -20.87 -1.14
N GLU A 398 8.25 -21.57 -0.10
CA GLU A 398 9.02 -22.12 1.03
C GLU A 398 9.80 -23.39 0.65
#